data_7e425ab8565b3f4d826aa2b035a414e3
#
_entry.id   7e425ab8565b3f4d826aa2b035a414e3
#
_cell.length_a   1.000
_cell.length_b   1.000
_cell.length_c   1.000
_cell.angle_alpha   90.00
_cell.angle_beta   90.00
_cell.angle_gamma   90.00
#
_symmetry.space_group_name_H-M   'P 1'
#
loop_
_entity.id
_entity.type
_entity.pdbx_description
1 polymer ?
#
loop_
_entity_poly.entity_id
_entity_poly.type
_entity_poly.pdbx_seq_one_letter_code
_entity_poly.pdbx_strand_id
1 'polypeptide(L)'
;MTDFKPTAVPLIACDPFFSVWAFENELTADHTRHWTGNRHSLFGLLFIDGVPFRFLGKACLSSDGRYFPELPALEQVALEVTPTASVYTFRHEACTLKVTFLTPLLPHRLEVMSRPVSYVFYEITPAEEGHTFSVRFDACCELAGDLCGKAHRIAEQDGHAIVGRDEQNVLNRSGDDHRIDWGYLHLVHPSARVELDLHRRFFYTEGRWKDKKKIADEFDASHGDVLPADQVPVLAADSDKLSDCFVIAYDDVKSIMYYHKPMDAYYKKFYGDFDTMLAVAVNEAEALREECAAFDKQKKKKMEKVSSEYAQVGALAF
;
A
#
# COMPACT_ATOMS: atom_id res chain seq x y z
N MET A 1 -7.39 23.90 -17.35
CA MET A 1 -6.82 23.20 -16.22
C MET A 1 -5.32 23.32 -16.34
N THR A 2 -4.65 23.87 -15.34
CA THR A 2 -3.19 23.85 -15.30
C THR A 2 -2.75 22.40 -15.23
N ASP A 3 -1.89 22.00 -16.15
CA ASP A 3 -1.37 20.63 -16.27
C ASP A 3 -0.28 20.40 -15.19
N PHE A 4 -0.68 20.58 -13.91
CA PHE A 4 0.22 20.41 -12.78
C PHE A 4 0.51 18.92 -12.59
N LYS A 5 1.76 18.55 -12.89
CA LYS A 5 2.27 17.19 -12.70
C LYS A 5 3.25 17.21 -11.52
N PRO A 6 2.92 16.62 -10.38
CA PRO A 6 3.86 16.49 -9.28
C PRO A 6 5.03 15.58 -9.68
N THR A 7 6.21 15.86 -9.15
CA THR A 7 7.41 15.02 -9.38
C THR A 7 7.33 13.67 -8.68
N ALA A 8 6.54 13.58 -7.63
CA ALA A 8 6.22 12.36 -6.92
C ALA A 8 4.88 12.52 -6.19
N VAL A 9 4.13 11.44 -6.04
CA VAL A 9 2.82 11.41 -5.39
C VAL A 9 2.88 10.48 -4.18
N PRO A 10 2.54 10.97 -2.95
CA PRO A 10 2.49 10.11 -1.77
C PRO A 10 1.32 9.13 -1.86
N LEU A 11 1.57 7.86 -1.57
CA LEU A 11 0.55 6.81 -1.46
C LEU A 11 0.36 6.38 -0.01
N ILE A 12 1.49 6.21 0.71
CA ILE A 12 1.53 5.95 2.15
C ILE A 12 2.54 6.93 2.75
N ALA A 13 2.12 7.71 3.73
CA ALA A 13 2.93 8.76 4.35
C ALA A 13 2.84 8.72 5.88
N CYS A 14 2.92 7.52 6.47
CA CYS A 14 2.79 7.33 7.92
C CYS A 14 4.07 7.68 8.67
N ASP A 15 5.23 7.33 8.09
CA ASP A 15 6.53 7.38 8.75
C ASP A 15 7.65 7.57 7.72
N PRO A 16 8.76 8.28 8.03
CA PRO A 16 9.89 8.45 7.12
C PRO A 16 10.58 7.15 6.71
N PHE A 17 10.58 6.13 7.57
CA PHE A 17 11.16 4.81 7.26
C PHE A 17 10.18 3.92 6.49
N PHE A 18 8.88 4.10 6.72
CA PHE A 18 7.81 3.40 6.03
C PHE A 18 6.95 4.39 5.24
N SER A 19 7.34 4.63 4.02
CA SER A 19 6.59 5.48 3.08
C SER A 19 6.60 4.90 1.68
N VAL A 20 5.52 5.12 0.94
CA VAL A 20 5.36 4.61 -0.42
C VAL A 20 4.91 5.75 -1.33
N TRP A 21 5.59 5.89 -2.45
CA TRP A 21 5.42 6.98 -3.42
C TRP A 21 5.30 6.45 -4.85
N ALA A 22 4.58 7.17 -5.70
CA ALA A 22 4.64 7.04 -7.14
C ALA A 22 5.52 8.15 -7.72
N PHE A 23 6.59 7.79 -8.45
CA PHE A 23 7.52 8.74 -9.07
C PHE A 23 7.19 9.04 -10.54
N GLU A 24 6.30 8.26 -11.13
CA GLU A 24 5.84 8.46 -12.49
C GLU A 24 4.45 9.10 -12.55
N ASN A 25 4.12 9.71 -13.69
CA ASN A 25 2.81 10.32 -13.88
C ASN A 25 1.67 9.29 -13.91
N GLU A 26 1.94 8.11 -14.43
CA GLU A 26 1.02 7.00 -14.48
C GLU A 26 1.39 5.97 -13.40
N LEU A 27 0.42 5.57 -12.59
CA LEU A 27 0.63 4.66 -11.47
C LEU A 27 1.08 3.26 -11.92
N THR A 28 0.93 2.93 -13.19
CA THR A 28 1.33 1.67 -13.81
C THR A 28 2.66 1.74 -14.56
N ALA A 29 3.29 2.91 -14.66
CA ALA A 29 4.50 3.09 -15.45
C ALA A 29 5.77 2.59 -14.74
N ASP A 30 5.79 2.58 -13.40
CA ASP A 30 6.91 2.06 -12.60
C ASP A 30 6.39 1.34 -11.34
N HIS A 31 7.34 0.76 -10.58
CA HIS A 31 7.09 0.30 -9.21
C HIS A 31 6.84 1.47 -8.29
N THR A 32 6.03 1.26 -7.27
CA THR A 32 6.01 2.20 -6.15
C THR A 32 7.34 2.15 -5.41
N ARG A 33 7.74 3.29 -4.84
CA ARG A 33 9.08 3.48 -4.26
C ARG A 33 9.01 4.14 -2.88
N HIS A 34 10.02 3.88 -2.09
CA HIS A 34 10.32 4.69 -0.92
C HIS A 34 10.82 6.09 -1.37
N TRP A 35 10.70 7.11 -0.55
CA TRP A 35 11.16 8.47 -0.89
C TRP A 35 12.66 8.54 -1.24
N THR A 36 13.48 7.60 -0.78
CA THR A 36 14.89 7.44 -1.17
C THR A 36 15.10 6.96 -2.61
N GLY A 37 14.03 6.64 -3.35
CA GLY A 37 14.07 6.10 -4.70
C GLY A 37 14.16 4.57 -4.79
N ASN A 38 14.36 3.89 -3.68
CA ASN A 38 14.39 2.43 -3.65
C ASN A 38 12.98 1.84 -3.80
N ARG A 39 12.91 0.63 -4.35
CA ARG A 39 11.64 -0.03 -4.59
C ARG A 39 10.95 -0.42 -3.28
N HIS A 40 9.69 -0.05 -3.17
CA HIS A 40 8.74 -0.42 -2.12
C HIS A 40 7.42 -0.80 -2.81
N SER A 41 7.36 -2.01 -3.34
CA SER A 41 6.34 -2.38 -4.32
C SER A 41 4.99 -2.68 -3.71
N LEU A 42 4.00 -1.91 -4.14
CA LEU A 42 2.59 -2.23 -4.12
C LEU A 42 2.16 -2.65 -5.53
N PHE A 43 1.14 -3.49 -5.64
CA PHE A 43 0.62 -3.94 -6.91
C PHE A 43 -0.90 -4.08 -6.86
N GLY A 44 -1.58 -3.72 -7.96
CA GLY A 44 -3.02 -3.76 -8.03
C GLY A 44 -3.55 -4.22 -9.38
N LEU A 45 -4.52 -5.11 -9.36
CA LEU A 45 -5.23 -5.62 -10.52
C LEU A 45 -6.73 -5.42 -10.38
N LEU A 46 -7.36 -5.00 -11.47
CA LEU A 46 -8.79 -5.13 -11.69
C LEU A 46 -9.02 -6.29 -12.64
N PHE A 47 -9.85 -7.25 -12.25
CA PHE A 47 -10.34 -8.30 -13.12
C PHE A 47 -11.71 -7.88 -13.65
N ILE A 48 -11.86 -7.93 -14.96
CA ILE A 48 -13.10 -7.71 -15.68
C ILE A 48 -13.41 -9.02 -16.42
N ASP A 49 -14.47 -9.69 -16.04
CA ASP A 49 -14.84 -11.02 -16.55
C ASP A 49 -13.68 -12.04 -16.47
N GLY A 50 -12.88 -11.95 -15.40
CA GLY A 50 -11.72 -12.81 -15.17
C GLY A 50 -10.46 -12.39 -15.93
N VAL A 51 -10.49 -11.33 -16.75
CA VAL A 51 -9.32 -10.79 -17.44
C VAL A 51 -8.64 -9.73 -16.56
N PRO A 52 -7.34 -9.88 -16.23
CA PRO A 52 -6.63 -8.94 -15.35
C PRO A 52 -6.13 -7.71 -16.10
N PHE A 53 -6.33 -6.54 -15.48
CA PHE A 53 -5.78 -5.24 -15.89
C PHE A 53 -5.06 -4.59 -14.73
N ARG A 54 -3.84 -4.09 -14.95
CA ARG A 54 -3.09 -3.36 -13.93
C ARG A 54 -3.64 -1.95 -13.72
N PHE A 55 -3.81 -1.54 -12.48
CA PHE A 55 -4.01 -0.14 -12.11
C PHE A 55 -2.89 0.40 -11.23
N LEU A 56 -2.04 -0.47 -10.66
CA LEU A 56 -0.96 -0.09 -9.75
C LEU A 56 0.26 -0.98 -9.98
N GLY A 57 1.43 -0.35 -10.08
CA GLY A 57 2.71 -1.02 -10.15
C GLY A 57 3.07 -1.56 -11.53
N LYS A 58 4.29 -2.08 -11.64
CA LYS A 58 4.89 -2.61 -12.87
C LYS A 58 5.39 -4.03 -12.63
N ALA A 59 5.40 -4.85 -13.68
CA ALA A 59 6.03 -6.17 -13.63
C ALA A 59 7.53 -6.06 -13.35
N CYS A 60 8.06 -6.95 -12.51
CA CYS A 60 9.49 -7.04 -12.25
C CYS A 60 10.22 -7.78 -13.37
N LEU A 61 11.53 -7.55 -13.47
CA LEU A 61 12.43 -8.42 -14.22
C LEU A 61 12.46 -9.82 -13.60
N SER A 62 12.54 -10.84 -14.45
CA SER A 62 12.84 -12.18 -13.98
C SER A 62 14.26 -12.27 -13.40
N SER A 63 14.52 -13.29 -12.59
CA SER A 63 15.84 -13.55 -12.00
C SER A 63 16.93 -13.79 -13.05
N ASP A 64 16.56 -14.17 -14.28
CA ASP A 64 17.44 -14.39 -15.44
C ASP A 64 17.54 -13.15 -16.36
N GLY A 65 17.03 -12.00 -15.92
CA GLY A 65 17.07 -10.75 -16.69
C GLY A 65 16.03 -10.63 -17.80
N ARG A 66 15.11 -11.59 -17.95
CA ARG A 66 14.05 -11.54 -18.95
C ARG A 66 12.87 -10.74 -18.43
N TYR A 67 12.27 -9.96 -19.33
CA TYR A 67 10.96 -9.35 -19.08
C TYR A 67 9.86 -10.36 -19.41
N PHE A 68 8.91 -10.50 -18.52
CA PHE A 68 7.65 -11.13 -18.90
C PHE A 68 6.75 -10.11 -19.59
N PRO A 69 5.85 -10.56 -20.47
CA PRO A 69 4.83 -9.69 -21.01
C PRO A 69 4.11 -8.99 -19.86
N GLU A 70 4.04 -7.67 -19.90
CA GLU A 70 3.28 -6.92 -18.92
C GLU A 70 1.79 -7.21 -19.13
N LEU A 71 1.06 -7.37 -18.04
CA LEU A 71 -0.39 -7.37 -18.09
C LEU A 71 -0.88 -6.00 -18.60
N PRO A 72 -1.98 -5.95 -19.36
CA PRO A 72 -2.52 -4.70 -19.84
C PRO A 72 -2.78 -3.75 -18.66
N ALA A 73 -2.48 -2.48 -18.85
CA ALA A 73 -2.76 -1.42 -17.89
C ALA A 73 -4.12 -0.79 -18.20
N LEU A 74 -4.85 -0.37 -17.17
CA LEU A 74 -5.98 0.53 -17.33
C LEU A 74 -5.50 1.91 -17.74
N GLU A 75 -6.31 2.63 -18.52
CA GLU A 75 -6.06 4.02 -18.86
C GLU A 75 -6.25 4.91 -17.62
N GLN A 76 -5.20 5.55 -17.12
CA GLN A 76 -5.30 6.56 -16.06
C GLN A 76 -5.81 7.87 -16.66
N VAL A 77 -7.00 8.31 -16.24
CA VAL A 77 -7.66 9.52 -16.79
C VAL A 77 -7.58 10.72 -15.86
N ALA A 78 -7.35 10.52 -14.56
CA ALA A 78 -7.21 11.61 -13.60
C ALA A 78 -6.35 11.23 -12.40
N LEU A 79 -5.73 12.27 -11.82
CA LEU A 79 -5.08 12.25 -10.50
C LEU A 79 -5.50 13.52 -9.75
N GLU A 80 -5.99 13.35 -8.54
CA GLU A 80 -6.21 14.44 -7.58
C GLU A 80 -5.40 14.15 -6.31
N VAL A 81 -4.59 15.12 -5.89
CA VAL A 81 -3.84 15.04 -4.62
C VAL A 81 -4.45 16.05 -3.66
N THR A 82 -4.78 15.58 -2.47
CA THR A 82 -5.31 16.37 -1.36
C THR A 82 -4.37 16.24 -0.14
N PRO A 83 -4.51 17.03 0.91
CA PRO A 83 -3.67 16.94 2.10
C PRO A 83 -3.61 15.54 2.74
N THR A 84 -4.66 14.74 2.64
CA THR A 84 -4.74 13.43 3.29
C THR A 84 -4.85 12.27 2.31
N ALA A 85 -5.03 12.53 0.99
CA ALA A 85 -5.28 11.48 0.02
C ALA A 85 -4.72 11.75 -1.37
N SER A 86 -4.35 10.68 -2.06
CA SER A 86 -4.06 10.65 -3.50
C SER A 86 -5.10 9.79 -4.20
N VAL A 87 -5.84 10.39 -5.13
CA VAL A 87 -7.00 9.79 -5.79
C VAL A 87 -6.71 9.61 -7.26
N TYR A 88 -6.68 8.37 -7.73
CA TYR A 88 -6.49 7.99 -9.12
C TYR A 88 -7.81 7.52 -9.73
N THR A 89 -8.07 7.93 -10.96
CA THR A 89 -9.22 7.46 -11.72
C THR A 89 -8.74 6.78 -13.00
N PHE A 90 -9.22 5.57 -13.22
CA PHE A 90 -8.92 4.74 -14.37
C PHE A 90 -10.19 4.47 -15.16
N ARG A 91 -10.04 4.30 -16.47
CA ARG A 91 -11.13 4.00 -17.41
C ARG A 91 -10.88 2.69 -18.13
N HIS A 92 -11.94 1.95 -18.31
CA HIS A 92 -12.08 0.83 -19.24
C HIS A 92 -13.45 0.94 -19.90
N GLU A 93 -13.67 0.31 -21.06
CA GLU A 93 -14.99 0.32 -21.71
C GLU A 93 -16.12 -0.22 -20.81
N ALA A 94 -15.83 -1.23 -19.98
CA ALA A 94 -16.77 -1.85 -19.06
C ALA A 94 -17.00 -1.07 -17.75
N CYS A 95 -16.07 -0.18 -17.33
CA CYS A 95 -16.17 0.50 -16.03
C CYS A 95 -15.25 1.70 -15.88
N THR A 96 -15.49 2.48 -14.83
CA THR A 96 -14.52 3.41 -14.23
C THR A 96 -14.10 2.87 -12.88
N LEU A 97 -12.78 2.80 -12.62
CA LEU A 97 -12.20 2.45 -11.32
C LEU A 97 -11.63 3.71 -10.69
N LYS A 98 -12.03 4.03 -9.46
CA LYS A 98 -11.44 5.07 -8.64
C LYS A 98 -10.69 4.42 -7.48
N VAL A 99 -9.42 4.78 -7.28
CA VAL A 99 -8.58 4.27 -6.18
C VAL A 99 -8.11 5.44 -5.34
N THR A 100 -8.32 5.36 -4.03
CA THR A 100 -7.94 6.39 -3.06
C THR A 100 -6.95 5.83 -2.07
N PHE A 101 -5.72 6.33 -2.11
CA PHE A 101 -4.74 6.11 -1.05
C PHE A 101 -4.93 7.20 0.00
N LEU A 102 -5.28 6.81 1.21
CA LEU A 102 -5.61 7.71 2.32
C LEU A 102 -4.70 7.45 3.51
N THR A 103 -3.97 8.46 3.96
CA THR A 103 -3.30 8.48 5.26
C THR A 103 -3.92 9.61 6.08
N PRO A 104 -4.58 9.32 7.23
CA PRO A 104 -5.34 10.34 7.99
C PRO A 104 -4.42 11.32 8.73
N LEU A 105 -3.80 12.24 8.00
CA LEU A 105 -2.94 13.29 8.54
C LEU A 105 -3.80 14.44 9.10
N LEU A 106 -4.47 14.20 10.24
CA LEU A 106 -5.38 15.14 10.90
C LEU A 106 -4.70 15.80 12.11
N PRO A 107 -4.12 17.02 11.99
CA PRO A 107 -3.32 17.64 13.06
C PRO A 107 -4.10 17.94 14.34
N HIS A 108 -5.44 17.99 14.26
CA HIS A 108 -6.31 18.18 15.42
C HIS A 108 -6.68 16.88 16.14
N ARG A 109 -6.27 15.72 15.58
CA ARG A 109 -6.50 14.37 16.11
C ARG A 109 -5.18 13.60 16.21
N LEU A 110 -4.35 13.94 17.21
CA LEU A 110 -3.04 13.33 17.37
C LEU A 110 -3.10 11.82 17.59
N GLU A 111 -4.17 11.33 18.21
CA GLU A 111 -4.42 9.91 18.39
C GLU A 111 -4.63 9.17 17.05
N VAL A 112 -5.19 9.83 16.04
CA VAL A 112 -5.36 9.29 14.67
C VAL A 112 -4.09 9.50 13.87
N MET A 113 -3.55 10.72 13.86
CA MET A 113 -2.38 11.08 13.06
C MET A 113 -1.14 10.27 13.42
N SER A 114 -1.03 9.79 14.67
CA SER A 114 0.09 8.96 15.11
C SER A 114 -0.04 7.47 14.80
N ARG A 115 -1.17 7.03 14.23
CA ARG A 115 -1.36 5.63 13.83
C ARG A 115 -0.55 5.36 12.55
N PRO A 116 0.29 4.33 12.51
CA PRO A 116 1.00 3.92 11.30
C PRO A 116 0.06 3.11 10.38
N VAL A 117 -1.05 3.71 9.96
CA VAL A 117 -2.12 3.06 9.20
C VAL A 117 -2.50 3.92 8.01
N SER A 118 -2.58 3.29 6.85
CA SER A 118 -3.13 3.86 5.62
C SER A 118 -4.21 2.97 5.04
N TYR A 119 -5.08 3.57 4.25
CA TYR A 119 -6.24 2.91 3.67
C TYR A 119 -6.18 3.00 2.15
N VAL A 120 -6.47 1.90 1.47
CA VAL A 120 -6.59 1.84 0.02
C VAL A 120 -8.06 1.53 -0.31
N PHE A 121 -8.84 2.58 -0.48
CA PHE A 121 -10.23 2.46 -0.91
C PHE A 121 -10.29 2.33 -2.42
N TYR A 122 -11.24 1.55 -2.92
CA TYR A 122 -11.57 1.56 -4.33
C TYR A 122 -13.08 1.60 -4.55
N GLU A 123 -13.49 2.15 -5.70
CA GLU A 123 -14.86 2.21 -6.16
C GLU A 123 -14.89 1.89 -7.65
N ILE A 124 -15.70 0.90 -8.03
CA ILE A 124 -15.97 0.54 -9.42
C ILE A 124 -17.34 1.06 -9.79
N THR A 125 -17.43 1.85 -10.86
CA THR A 125 -18.68 2.26 -11.48
C THR A 125 -18.80 1.52 -12.80
N PRO A 126 -19.63 0.47 -12.90
CA PRO A 126 -19.90 -0.22 -14.15
C PRO A 126 -20.47 0.72 -15.22
N ALA A 127 -20.03 0.57 -16.46
CA ALA A 127 -20.59 1.30 -17.59
C ALA A 127 -21.91 0.65 -18.07
N GLU A 128 -21.98 -0.68 -17.99
CA GLU A 128 -23.14 -1.50 -18.37
C GLU A 128 -23.32 -2.63 -17.36
N GLU A 129 -24.53 -3.22 -17.32
CA GLU A 129 -24.81 -4.43 -16.55
C GLU A 129 -24.23 -5.67 -17.24
N GLY A 130 -23.94 -6.71 -16.46
CA GLY A 130 -23.54 -8.03 -16.97
C GLY A 130 -22.06 -8.35 -16.86
N HIS A 131 -21.22 -7.40 -16.53
CA HIS A 131 -19.80 -7.64 -16.23
C HIS A 131 -19.59 -8.05 -14.77
N THR A 132 -18.62 -8.93 -14.56
CA THR A 132 -18.11 -9.30 -13.23
C THR A 132 -16.80 -8.56 -12.94
N PHE A 133 -16.65 -8.10 -11.71
CA PHE A 133 -15.46 -7.36 -11.27
C PHE A 133 -14.87 -8.00 -10.03
N SER A 134 -13.54 -8.03 -9.95
CA SER A 134 -12.84 -8.24 -8.71
C SER A 134 -11.54 -7.45 -8.68
N VAL A 135 -11.14 -6.99 -7.49
CA VAL A 135 -9.92 -6.22 -7.28
C VAL A 135 -8.96 -7.06 -6.47
N ARG A 136 -7.69 -7.06 -6.87
CA ARG A 136 -6.60 -7.60 -6.09
C ARG A 136 -5.63 -6.50 -5.71
N PHE A 137 -5.18 -6.54 -4.46
CA PHE A 137 -4.14 -5.66 -3.92
C PHE A 137 -3.04 -6.50 -3.28
N ASP A 138 -1.79 -6.20 -3.62
CA ASP A 138 -0.61 -6.88 -3.10
C ASP A 138 0.40 -5.88 -2.52
N ALA A 139 1.05 -6.26 -1.42
CA ALA A 139 2.15 -5.55 -0.79
C ALA A 139 3.36 -6.47 -0.62
N CYS A 140 4.51 -6.09 -1.16
CA CYS A 140 5.72 -6.90 -1.14
C CYS A 140 6.43 -6.84 0.22
N CYS A 141 7.08 -7.92 0.63
CA CYS A 141 7.88 -7.99 1.85
C CYS A 141 9.00 -6.95 1.93
N GLU A 142 9.44 -6.39 0.80
CA GLU A 142 10.46 -5.32 0.79
C GLU A 142 10.02 -4.05 1.52
N LEU A 143 8.70 -3.85 1.71
CA LEU A 143 8.17 -2.75 2.52
C LEU A 143 8.50 -2.90 4.02
N ALA A 144 8.74 -4.13 4.48
CA ALA A 144 9.04 -4.44 5.88
C ALA A 144 10.49 -4.88 6.09
N GLY A 145 11.23 -5.14 5.01
CA GLY A 145 12.51 -5.81 5.10
C GLY A 145 13.62 -5.15 4.32
N ASP A 146 13.44 -3.93 3.82
CA ASP A 146 14.40 -3.23 2.97
C ASP A 146 14.65 -3.95 1.62
N LEU A 147 14.88 -5.26 1.64
CA LEU A 147 15.16 -6.10 0.47
C LEU A 147 14.41 -7.42 0.54
N CYS A 148 13.95 -7.91 -0.62
CA CYS A 148 13.34 -9.24 -0.72
C CYS A 148 14.30 -10.39 -0.37
N GLY A 149 15.59 -10.25 -0.61
CA GLY A 149 16.59 -11.30 -0.46
C GLY A 149 17.07 -11.55 0.99
N LYS A 150 16.14 -11.59 1.95
CA LYS A 150 16.40 -11.82 3.36
C LYS A 150 15.35 -12.80 3.94
N ALA A 151 15.67 -13.45 5.04
CA ALA A 151 14.68 -14.27 5.75
C ALA A 151 13.57 -13.40 6.36
N HIS A 152 12.33 -13.86 6.25
CA HIS A 152 11.14 -13.16 6.72
C HIS A 152 10.33 -14.05 7.66
N ARG A 153 9.77 -13.43 8.70
CA ARG A 153 8.69 -13.99 9.49
C ARG A 153 7.36 -13.62 8.88
N ILE A 154 6.45 -14.57 8.92
CA ILE A 154 5.10 -14.39 8.41
C ILE A 154 4.09 -14.88 9.45
N ALA A 155 2.91 -14.29 9.43
CA ALA A 155 1.75 -14.80 10.15
C ALA A 155 0.49 -14.50 9.35
N GLU A 156 -0.53 -15.33 9.52
CA GLU A 156 -1.83 -15.16 8.88
C GLU A 156 -2.91 -15.63 9.86
N GLN A 157 -3.90 -14.79 10.09
CA GLN A 157 -5.04 -15.12 10.94
C GLN A 157 -6.27 -14.29 10.54
N ASP A 158 -7.39 -14.94 10.21
CA ASP A 158 -8.72 -14.34 10.09
C ASP A 158 -8.79 -13.02 9.31
N GLY A 159 -8.21 -12.98 8.11
CA GLY A 159 -8.18 -11.78 7.28
C GLY A 159 -7.13 -10.74 7.70
N HIS A 160 -6.13 -11.16 8.43
CA HIS A 160 -4.98 -10.36 8.82
C HIS A 160 -3.70 -11.09 8.43
N ALA A 161 -2.98 -10.56 7.47
CA ALA A 161 -1.71 -11.10 6.97
C ALA A 161 -0.55 -10.20 7.41
N ILE A 162 0.56 -10.81 7.84
CA ILE A 162 1.70 -10.11 8.45
C ILE A 162 2.99 -10.61 7.82
N VAL A 163 3.91 -9.70 7.55
CA VAL A 163 5.30 -10.01 7.18
C VAL A 163 6.27 -9.06 7.84
N GLY A 164 7.38 -9.57 8.33
CA GLY A 164 8.50 -8.81 8.88
C GLY A 164 9.82 -9.50 8.61
N ARG A 165 10.94 -8.84 8.90
CA ARG A 165 12.25 -9.48 8.87
C ARG A 165 12.35 -10.51 9.98
N ASP A 166 13.04 -11.62 9.73
CA ASP A 166 13.38 -12.58 10.80
C ASP A 166 14.37 -11.93 11.79
N GLU A 167 15.40 -11.28 11.27
CA GLU A 167 16.34 -10.50 12.08
C GLU A 167 15.82 -9.07 12.26
N GLN A 168 15.51 -8.69 13.50
CA GLN A 168 14.96 -7.40 13.86
C GLN A 168 16.06 -6.43 14.29
N ASN A 169 16.51 -5.56 13.37
CA ASN A 169 17.54 -4.56 13.64
C ASN A 169 16.91 -3.24 14.14
N VAL A 170 16.13 -3.31 15.21
CA VAL A 170 15.31 -2.20 15.71
C VAL A 170 16.11 -0.93 15.89
N LEU A 171 15.74 0.14 15.15
CA LEU A 171 16.37 1.46 15.16
C LEU A 171 17.88 1.44 14.84
N ASN A 172 18.39 0.40 14.19
CA ASN A 172 19.82 0.28 13.84
C ASN A 172 20.12 0.86 12.45
N ARG A 173 19.52 2.01 12.13
CA ARG A 173 19.76 2.75 10.89
C ARG A 173 20.08 4.20 11.18
N SER A 174 20.99 4.78 10.41
CA SER A 174 21.37 6.19 10.50
C SER A 174 21.76 6.74 9.14
N GLY A 175 21.49 8.03 8.88
CA GLY A 175 21.77 8.72 7.61
C GLY A 175 20.51 8.92 6.77
N ASP A 176 20.67 9.16 5.46
CA ASP A 176 19.61 9.64 4.59
C ASP A 176 19.03 8.57 3.63
N ASP A 177 19.65 7.39 3.55
CA ASP A 177 19.18 6.30 2.68
C ASP A 177 18.71 5.11 3.52
N HIS A 178 17.70 5.34 4.34
CA HIS A 178 17.23 4.32 5.26
C HIS A 178 15.78 3.96 5.04
N ARG A 179 15.60 2.74 4.59
CA ARG A 179 14.34 2.01 4.63
C ARG A 179 14.32 1.19 5.91
N ILE A 180 13.11 0.90 6.37
CA ILE A 180 12.94 0.09 7.56
C ILE A 180 13.36 -1.37 7.28
N ASP A 181 14.11 -1.98 8.20
CA ASP A 181 14.47 -3.41 8.18
C ASP A 181 14.20 -4.08 9.54
N TRP A 182 13.25 -3.54 10.26
CA TRP A 182 12.67 -4.10 11.49
C TRP A 182 11.16 -3.89 11.49
N GLY A 183 10.45 -4.48 12.45
CA GLY A 183 9.01 -4.38 12.56
C GLY A 183 8.26 -5.25 11.58
N TYR A 184 6.97 -4.99 11.44
CA TYR A 184 6.03 -5.84 10.72
C TYR A 184 5.07 -5.04 9.86
N LEU A 185 4.95 -5.43 8.60
CA LEU A 185 3.92 -4.96 7.69
C LEU A 185 2.65 -5.80 7.89
N HIS A 186 1.52 -5.14 7.97
CA HIS A 186 0.21 -5.74 8.15
C HIS A 186 -0.70 -5.37 6.99
N LEU A 187 -1.41 -6.35 6.44
CA LEU A 187 -2.53 -6.16 5.53
C LEU A 187 -3.78 -6.74 6.18
N VAL A 188 -4.82 -5.93 6.33
CA VAL A 188 -6.09 -6.34 6.93
C VAL A 188 -7.21 -6.21 5.90
N HIS A 189 -7.84 -7.32 5.61
CA HIS A 189 -9.01 -7.48 4.77
C HIS A 189 -9.56 -8.91 4.94
N PRO A 190 -10.86 -9.19 4.84
CA PRO A 190 -11.39 -10.56 5.03
C PRO A 190 -10.72 -11.65 4.20
N SER A 191 -10.12 -11.30 3.06
CA SER A 191 -9.38 -12.22 2.20
C SER A 191 -7.85 -12.08 2.31
N ALA A 192 -7.35 -11.29 3.25
CA ALA A 192 -5.91 -11.07 3.39
C ALA A 192 -5.18 -12.37 3.75
N ARG A 193 -4.08 -12.61 3.07
CA ARG A 193 -3.25 -13.81 3.22
C ARG A 193 -1.82 -13.56 2.81
N VAL A 194 -0.94 -14.48 3.16
CA VAL A 194 0.44 -14.50 2.68
C VAL A 194 0.54 -15.41 1.46
N GLU A 195 1.12 -14.90 0.37
CA GLU A 195 1.47 -15.69 -0.81
C GLU A 195 2.97 -15.61 -1.08
N LEU A 196 3.53 -16.58 -1.80
CA LEU A 196 4.91 -16.53 -2.26
C LEU A 196 5.00 -16.00 -3.69
N ASP A 197 5.80 -14.96 -3.89
CA ASP A 197 6.26 -14.59 -5.21
C ASP A 197 7.60 -15.28 -5.54
N LEU A 198 7.54 -16.56 -5.91
CA LEU A 198 8.69 -17.43 -6.17
C LEU A 198 9.72 -16.85 -7.14
N HIS A 199 9.32 -15.84 -7.90
CA HIS A 199 10.16 -15.22 -8.92
C HIS A 199 10.41 -13.73 -8.69
N ARG A 200 10.01 -13.17 -7.56
CA ARG A 200 10.13 -11.72 -7.26
C ARG A 200 9.50 -10.83 -8.32
N ARG A 201 8.31 -11.17 -8.84
CA ARG A 201 7.82 -10.58 -10.09
C ARG A 201 6.57 -9.78 -9.96
N PHE A 202 5.76 -9.94 -8.94
CA PHE A 202 4.39 -9.42 -9.01
C PHE A 202 3.76 -9.67 -10.38
N PHE A 203 3.97 -10.87 -10.90
CA PHE A 203 3.65 -11.18 -12.26
C PHE A 203 2.61 -12.29 -12.31
N TYR A 204 1.45 -11.95 -12.83
CA TYR A 204 0.32 -12.85 -12.94
C TYR A 204 0.11 -13.27 -14.40
N THR A 205 0.50 -14.49 -14.73
CA THR A 205 0.05 -15.16 -15.96
C THR A 205 -1.21 -15.96 -15.65
N GLU A 206 -1.99 -16.26 -16.70
CA GLU A 206 -3.11 -17.22 -16.57
C GLU A 206 -2.71 -18.54 -15.91
N GLY A 207 -1.50 -19.05 -16.19
CA GLY A 207 -0.96 -20.25 -15.57
C GLY A 207 -0.77 -20.10 -14.07
N ARG A 208 -0.23 -18.97 -13.62
CA ARG A 208 0.00 -18.71 -12.20
C ARG A 208 -1.28 -18.63 -11.38
N TRP A 209 -2.33 -18.04 -11.93
CA TRP A 209 -3.63 -18.03 -11.25
C TRP A 209 -4.20 -19.45 -11.05
N LYS A 210 -3.95 -20.36 -11.98
CA LYS A 210 -4.37 -21.77 -11.86
C LYS A 210 -3.58 -22.54 -10.81
N ASP A 211 -2.33 -22.15 -10.57
CA ASP A 211 -1.43 -22.81 -9.62
C ASP A 211 -1.47 -22.24 -8.19
N LYS A 212 -2.35 -21.27 -7.93
CA LYS A 212 -2.50 -20.62 -6.61
C LYS A 212 -2.62 -21.60 -5.44
N LYS A 213 -3.44 -22.62 -5.61
CA LYS A 213 -3.64 -23.66 -4.60
C LYS A 213 -2.36 -24.48 -4.33
N LYS A 214 -1.60 -24.77 -5.38
CA LYS A 214 -0.34 -25.54 -5.27
C LYS A 214 0.72 -24.74 -4.51
N ILE A 215 0.81 -23.42 -4.75
CA ILE A 215 1.73 -22.53 -4.03
C ILE A 215 1.33 -22.42 -2.56
N ALA A 216 0.06 -22.28 -2.26
CA ALA A 216 -0.45 -22.27 -0.88
C ALA A 216 -0.20 -23.61 -0.17
N ASP A 217 -0.45 -24.73 -0.85
CA ASP A 217 -0.21 -26.08 -0.28
C ASP A 217 1.28 -26.33 -0.04
N GLU A 218 2.17 -25.83 -0.89
CA GLU A 218 3.63 -25.90 -0.70
C GLU A 218 4.10 -24.98 0.44
N PHE A 219 3.44 -23.84 0.63
CA PHE A 219 3.70 -22.90 1.71
C PHE A 219 3.35 -23.48 3.08
N ASP A 220 2.15 -24.05 3.23
CA ASP A 220 1.69 -24.66 4.48
C ASP A 220 2.55 -25.87 4.91
N ALA A 221 3.08 -26.62 3.96
CA ALA A 221 3.72 -27.90 4.24
C ALA A 221 5.19 -27.80 4.67
N SER A 222 5.91 -26.71 4.36
CA SER A 222 7.38 -26.73 4.40
C SER A 222 8.08 -25.67 5.24
N HIS A 223 7.43 -24.57 5.65
CA HIS A 223 8.17 -23.37 6.05
C HIS A 223 7.89 -22.82 7.45
N GLY A 224 6.86 -23.27 8.14
CA GLY A 224 6.52 -22.71 9.46
C GLY A 224 6.41 -21.18 9.43
N ASP A 225 6.81 -20.51 10.50
CA ASP A 225 6.69 -19.06 10.66
C ASP A 225 7.83 -18.26 10.01
N VAL A 226 8.89 -18.93 9.52
CA VAL A 226 10.09 -18.28 8.95
C VAL A 226 10.37 -18.78 7.54
N LEU A 227 10.37 -17.85 6.59
CA LEU A 227 10.70 -18.10 5.18
C LEU A 227 12.18 -17.82 4.90
N PRO A 228 12.86 -18.72 4.15
CA PRO A 228 14.23 -18.50 3.70
C PRO A 228 14.39 -17.26 2.82
N ALA A 229 15.63 -16.80 2.67
CA ALA A 229 15.97 -15.58 1.92
C ALA A 229 15.69 -15.67 0.41
N ASP A 230 15.57 -16.85 -0.16
CA ASP A 230 15.24 -17.12 -1.56
C ASP A 230 13.74 -17.09 -1.85
N GLN A 231 12.91 -17.07 -0.82
CA GLN A 231 11.47 -16.94 -0.92
C GLN A 231 11.01 -15.49 -0.64
N VAL A 232 10.08 -15.01 -1.44
CA VAL A 232 9.58 -13.63 -1.37
C VAL A 232 8.12 -13.67 -0.95
N PRO A 233 7.80 -13.42 0.33
CA PRO A 233 6.43 -13.30 0.76
C PRO A 233 5.79 -12.02 0.25
N VAL A 234 4.51 -12.12 -0.09
CA VAL A 234 3.65 -11.03 -0.53
C VAL A 234 2.37 -11.10 0.30
N LEU A 235 1.98 -9.99 0.87
CA LEU A 235 0.66 -9.86 1.48
C LEU A 235 -0.34 -9.56 0.37
N ALA A 236 -1.36 -10.39 0.22
CA ALA A 236 -2.32 -10.32 -0.86
C ALA A 236 -3.76 -10.28 -0.32
N ALA A 237 -4.62 -9.51 -0.95
CA ALA A 237 -6.04 -9.52 -0.69
C ALA A 237 -6.84 -9.37 -1.99
N ASP A 238 -8.00 -10.04 -2.07
CA ASP A 238 -8.92 -9.94 -3.20
C ASP A 238 -10.31 -9.50 -2.69
N SER A 239 -11.06 -8.75 -3.49
CA SER A 239 -12.45 -8.41 -3.22
C SER A 239 -13.26 -8.44 -4.50
N ASP A 240 -14.47 -8.99 -4.44
CA ASP A 240 -15.46 -9.05 -5.53
C ASP A 240 -16.56 -7.98 -5.41
N LYS A 241 -16.40 -7.06 -4.46
CA LYS A 241 -17.33 -5.95 -4.27
C LYS A 241 -17.05 -4.82 -5.26
N LEU A 242 -18.06 -4.00 -5.54
CA LEU A 242 -17.89 -2.78 -6.35
C LEU A 242 -17.19 -1.65 -5.59
N SER A 243 -17.15 -1.72 -4.26
CA SER A 243 -16.37 -0.82 -3.41
C SER A 243 -15.91 -1.55 -2.15
N ASP A 244 -14.66 -1.32 -1.75
CA ASP A 244 -14.10 -1.91 -0.53
C ASP A 244 -12.86 -1.12 -0.08
N CYS A 245 -12.21 -1.59 1.00
CA CYS A 245 -11.03 -0.99 1.58
C CYS A 245 -10.01 -2.06 1.99
N PHE A 246 -8.78 -1.92 1.54
CA PHE A 246 -7.63 -2.64 2.06
C PHE A 246 -6.92 -1.75 3.09
N VAL A 247 -6.70 -2.27 4.29
CA VAL A 247 -5.99 -1.53 5.36
C VAL A 247 -4.56 -2.03 5.42
N ILE A 248 -3.62 -1.10 5.28
CA ILE A 248 -2.19 -1.37 5.40
C ILE A 248 -1.64 -0.65 6.63
N ALA A 249 -0.89 -1.35 7.47
CA ALA A 249 -0.35 -0.80 8.70
C ALA A 249 1.07 -1.31 8.95
N TYR A 250 1.80 -0.61 9.82
CA TYR A 250 3.17 -0.96 10.15
C TYR A 250 3.44 -0.88 11.65
N ASP A 251 3.83 -1.99 12.28
CA ASP A 251 4.36 -1.99 13.65
C ASP A 251 5.88 -1.85 13.62
N ASP A 252 6.38 -0.70 13.99
CA ASP A 252 7.79 -0.37 14.01
C ASP A 252 8.53 -0.85 15.27
N VAL A 253 7.85 -1.53 16.19
CA VAL A 253 8.35 -2.02 17.48
C VAL A 253 8.82 -0.88 18.38
N LYS A 254 9.72 -0.03 17.87
CA LYS A 254 10.19 1.24 18.43
C LYS A 254 10.32 2.26 17.31
N SER A 255 9.82 3.46 17.53
CA SER A 255 9.68 4.49 16.49
C SER A 255 10.88 5.43 16.41
N ILE A 256 11.54 5.72 17.52
CA ILE A 256 12.63 6.71 17.54
C ILE A 256 13.66 6.44 18.63
N MET A 257 14.90 6.75 18.32
CA MET A 257 15.98 6.80 19.32
C MET A 257 16.14 8.24 19.85
N TYR A 258 15.80 8.46 21.10
CA TYR A 258 15.93 9.75 21.76
C TYR A 258 16.97 9.70 22.89
N TYR A 259 18.09 10.40 22.75
CA TYR A 259 19.22 10.37 23.69
C TYR A 259 19.58 8.93 24.14
N HIS A 260 19.82 8.04 23.18
CA HIS A 260 20.14 6.61 23.39
C HIS A 260 19.03 5.78 24.07
N LYS A 261 17.81 6.30 24.15
CA LYS A 261 16.66 5.56 24.64
C LYS A 261 15.71 5.26 23.47
N PRO A 262 15.41 4.00 23.18
CA PRO A 262 14.38 3.66 22.21
C PRO A 262 13.01 4.03 22.76
N MET A 263 12.25 4.81 22.01
CA MET A 263 10.93 5.28 22.39
C MET A 263 9.86 4.53 21.61
N ASP A 264 8.75 4.27 22.28
CA ASP A 264 7.55 3.72 21.66
C ASP A 264 6.86 4.75 20.76
N ALA A 265 6.11 4.25 19.78
CA ALA A 265 5.24 5.07 18.95
C ALA A 265 4.20 5.83 19.80
N TYR A 266 3.89 7.04 19.39
CA TYR A 266 3.02 7.94 20.16
C TYR A 266 1.58 7.42 20.32
N TYR A 267 1.08 6.65 19.33
CA TYR A 267 -0.24 6.03 19.42
C TYR A 267 -0.39 5.09 20.64
N LYS A 268 0.69 4.47 21.13
CA LYS A 268 0.64 3.59 22.30
C LYS A 268 0.16 4.32 23.58
N LYS A 269 0.32 5.63 23.62
CA LYS A 269 -0.22 6.45 24.71
C LYS A 269 -1.75 6.43 24.77
N PHE A 270 -2.42 6.24 23.63
CA PHE A 270 -3.88 6.26 23.51
C PHE A 270 -4.49 4.87 23.53
N TYR A 271 -3.79 3.90 22.90
CA TYR A 271 -4.32 2.56 22.65
C TYR A 271 -3.63 1.46 23.45
N GLY A 272 -2.47 1.74 24.07
CA GLY A 272 -1.67 0.78 24.82
C GLY A 272 -0.76 -0.08 23.96
N ASP A 273 -1.30 -0.76 22.95
CA ASP A 273 -0.58 -1.64 22.05
C ASP A 273 -1.02 -1.47 20.58
N PHE A 274 -0.32 -2.15 19.67
CA PHE A 274 -0.55 -2.09 18.22
C PHE A 274 -1.87 -2.75 17.83
N ASP A 275 -2.18 -3.92 18.39
CA ASP A 275 -3.37 -4.69 17.99
C ASP A 275 -4.66 -3.95 18.36
N THR A 276 -4.70 -3.36 19.57
CA THR A 276 -5.81 -2.50 19.99
C THR A 276 -5.97 -1.29 19.07
N MET A 277 -4.88 -0.62 18.73
CA MET A 277 -4.89 0.50 17.80
C MET A 277 -5.37 0.08 16.41
N LEU A 278 -4.87 -1.04 15.88
CA LEU A 278 -5.24 -1.54 14.55
C LEU A 278 -6.72 -1.91 14.47
N ALA A 279 -7.24 -2.59 15.49
CA ALA A 279 -8.67 -2.93 15.56
C ALA A 279 -9.56 -1.68 15.53
N VAL A 280 -9.19 -0.63 16.26
CA VAL A 280 -9.91 0.66 16.22
C VAL A 280 -9.78 1.30 14.84
N ALA A 281 -8.58 1.33 14.26
CA ALA A 281 -8.34 1.92 12.95
C ALA A 281 -9.15 1.25 11.84
N VAL A 282 -9.23 -0.09 11.83
CA VAL A 282 -10.06 -0.85 10.88
C VAL A 282 -11.53 -0.49 11.01
N ASN A 283 -12.04 -0.41 12.23
CA ASN A 283 -13.46 -0.08 12.49
C ASN A 283 -13.81 1.37 12.12
N GLU A 284 -12.86 2.29 12.20
CA GLU A 284 -13.07 3.72 11.90
C GLU A 284 -12.82 4.09 10.43
N ALA A 285 -12.43 3.16 9.56
CA ALA A 285 -11.96 3.43 8.20
C ALA A 285 -12.90 4.36 7.40
N GLU A 286 -14.19 4.06 7.32
CA GLU A 286 -15.16 4.89 6.58
C GLU A 286 -15.40 6.25 7.26
N ALA A 287 -15.49 6.30 8.57
CA ALA A 287 -15.66 7.56 9.30
C ALA A 287 -14.45 8.49 9.10
N LEU A 288 -13.24 7.93 9.11
CA LEU A 288 -12.00 8.67 8.82
C LEU A 288 -11.94 9.14 7.36
N ARG A 289 -12.41 8.34 6.41
CA ARG A 289 -12.53 8.74 5.02
C ARG A 289 -13.39 10.00 4.87
N GLU A 290 -14.55 10.04 5.52
CA GLU A 290 -15.45 11.20 5.52
C GLU A 290 -14.83 12.41 6.21
N GLU A 291 -14.20 12.23 7.38
CA GLU A 291 -13.54 13.29 8.14
C GLU A 291 -12.37 13.90 7.34
N CYS A 292 -11.54 13.07 6.74
CA CYS A 292 -10.42 13.50 5.86
C CYS A 292 -10.94 14.27 4.65
N ALA A 293 -11.97 13.80 3.98
CA ALA A 293 -12.56 14.50 2.84
C ALA A 293 -13.11 15.89 3.23
N ALA A 294 -13.74 16.01 4.41
CA ALA A 294 -14.21 17.28 4.92
C ALA A 294 -13.04 18.24 5.26
N PHE A 295 -11.99 17.71 5.89
CA PHE A 295 -10.77 18.44 6.21
C PHE A 295 -10.08 18.95 4.93
N ASP A 296 -9.89 18.09 3.94
CA ASP A 296 -9.26 18.41 2.66
C ASP A 296 -10.02 19.51 1.90
N LYS A 297 -11.33 19.39 1.84
CA LYS A 297 -12.20 20.41 1.26
C LYS A 297 -12.05 21.78 1.97
N GLN A 298 -11.95 21.76 3.29
CA GLN A 298 -11.74 23.00 4.07
C GLN A 298 -10.36 23.61 3.77
N LYS A 299 -9.31 22.78 3.71
CA LYS A 299 -7.93 23.23 3.41
C LYS A 299 -7.83 23.76 1.99
N LYS A 300 -8.33 23.02 1.01
CA LYS A 300 -8.38 23.44 -0.40
C LYS A 300 -9.03 24.82 -0.55
N LYS A 301 -10.23 25.01 0.05
CA LYS A 301 -10.93 26.32 0.05
C LYS A 301 -10.13 27.46 0.66
N LYS A 302 -9.28 27.18 1.68
CA LYS A 302 -8.40 28.20 2.28
C LYS A 302 -7.21 28.53 1.38
N MET A 303 -6.60 27.53 0.76
CA MET A 303 -5.45 27.68 -0.11
C MET A 303 -5.82 28.35 -1.45
N GLU A 304 -6.98 28.00 -2.01
CA GLU A 304 -7.52 28.63 -3.24
C GLU A 304 -7.80 30.13 -3.12
N LYS A 305 -7.94 30.66 -1.89
CA LYS A 305 -8.03 32.12 -1.69
C LYS A 305 -6.70 32.83 -2.01
N VAL A 306 -5.59 32.12 -2.02
CA VAL A 306 -4.28 32.65 -2.43
C VAL A 306 -4.13 32.49 -3.94
N SER A 307 -4.15 31.25 -4.43
CA SER A 307 -4.24 30.90 -5.86
C SER A 307 -4.51 29.40 -6.03
N SER A 308 -4.88 28.98 -7.25
CA SER A 308 -5.05 27.57 -7.62
C SER A 308 -3.73 26.80 -7.54
N GLU A 309 -2.62 27.42 -7.96
CA GLU A 309 -1.28 26.85 -7.92
C GLU A 309 -0.82 26.64 -6.49
N TYR A 310 -1.07 27.64 -5.61
CA TYR A 310 -0.77 27.48 -4.18
C TYR A 310 -1.56 26.32 -3.56
N ALA A 311 -2.81 26.11 -3.95
CA ALA A 311 -3.60 25.01 -3.47
C ALA A 311 -3.04 23.65 -3.91
N GLN A 312 -2.56 23.53 -5.15
CA GLN A 312 -1.94 22.31 -5.68
C GLN A 312 -0.63 21.97 -4.96
N VAL A 313 0.27 22.96 -4.84
CA VAL A 313 1.54 22.77 -4.14
C VAL A 313 1.33 22.51 -2.64
N GLY A 314 0.40 23.22 -2.02
CA GLY A 314 0.06 23.06 -0.61
C GLY A 314 -0.55 21.69 -0.27
N ALA A 315 -1.27 21.07 -1.20
CA ALA A 315 -1.78 19.72 -1.02
C ALA A 315 -0.66 18.67 -1.00
N LEU A 316 0.38 18.85 -1.84
CA LEU A 316 1.54 17.95 -1.88
C LEU A 316 2.50 18.15 -0.68
N ALA A 317 2.54 19.36 -0.13
CA ALA A 317 3.47 19.71 0.95
C ALA A 317 2.88 19.49 2.35
N PHE A 318 1.61 19.04 2.44
CA PHE A 318 0.93 18.79 3.70
C PHE A 318 1.37 17.49 4.33
#